data_a3acc3d05dc01815ba1ae68b28a1c23f
#
_entry.id   a3acc3d05dc01815ba1ae68b28a1c23f
#
_cell.length_a   1.000
_cell.length_b   1.000
_cell.length_c   1.000
_cell.angle_alpha   90.00
_cell.angle_beta   90.00
_cell.angle_gamma   90.00
#
_symmetry.space_group_name_H-M   'P 1'
#
loop_
_entity.id
_entity.type
_entity.pdbx_description
1 polymer ?
#
loop_
_entity_poly.entity_id
_entity_poly.type
_entity_poly.pdbx_seq_one_letter_code
_entity_poly.pdbx_strand_id
1 'polypeptide(L)'
;MRRLLLALPFACLPLAMTAHAHGEHEHDHGHGTLAAHEHGVAKLNAVLDGNTLELELDSPAMNLVGFEHMASSDADKAKVAAVRQQLEQPLKLFALTAAAGCTPDQQELQSPLFGDAAKADDDADEHEKGHVHSDINAHYQLTCTAPEKLTQIDLSPLFKAFPATQKINVQLIGPSGQKGVETAPTKAVVTL
;
A
#
# COMPACT_ATOMS: atom_id res chain seq x y z
N MET A 1 43.98 -50.45 57.11
CA MET A 1 43.83 -49.89 55.77
C MET A 1 43.65 -48.36 55.90
N ARG A 2 44.76 -47.65 55.72
CA ARG A 2 44.84 -46.19 55.89
C ARG A 2 44.51 -45.56 54.53
N ARG A 3 43.40 -44.82 54.43
CA ARG A 3 43.06 -44.00 53.23
C ARG A 3 43.74 -42.64 53.37
N LEU A 4 44.68 -42.35 52.50
CA LEU A 4 45.39 -41.09 52.37
C LEU A 4 44.52 -40.14 51.55
N LEU A 5 44.04 -39.04 52.16
CA LEU A 5 43.36 -37.97 51.47
C LEU A 5 44.38 -36.96 51.00
N LEU A 6 44.58 -36.85 49.68
CA LEU A 6 45.37 -35.81 49.02
C LEU A 6 44.49 -34.57 48.92
N ALA A 7 44.87 -33.50 49.63
CA ALA A 7 44.30 -32.17 49.42
C ALA A 7 45.08 -31.45 48.32
N LEU A 8 44.42 -31.11 47.20
CA LEU A 8 44.94 -30.20 46.19
C LEU A 8 44.70 -28.75 46.58
N PRO A 9 45.68 -27.86 46.48
CA PRO A 9 45.47 -26.44 46.68
C PRO A 9 44.81 -25.83 45.42
N PHE A 10 43.71 -25.13 45.67
CA PHE A 10 42.98 -24.34 44.65
C PHE A 10 43.70 -23.01 44.47
N ALA A 11 44.38 -22.87 43.34
CA ALA A 11 45.03 -21.62 42.96
C ALA A 11 43.97 -20.67 42.32
N CYS A 12 43.60 -19.62 43.09
CA CYS A 12 42.80 -18.53 42.57
C CYS A 12 43.63 -17.64 41.62
N LEU A 13 43.36 -17.72 40.33
CA LEU A 13 43.82 -16.72 39.37
C LEU A 13 42.84 -15.49 39.41
N PRO A 14 43.33 -14.26 39.50
CA PRO A 14 42.48 -13.09 39.33
C PRO A 14 42.16 -12.94 37.83
N LEU A 15 40.85 -13.03 37.46
CA LEU A 15 40.39 -12.63 36.16
C LEU A 15 40.46 -11.09 36.08
N ALA A 16 41.39 -10.57 35.29
CA ALA A 16 41.38 -9.19 34.86
C ALA A 16 40.19 -8.97 33.90
N MET A 17 39.14 -8.35 34.37
CA MET A 17 38.03 -7.86 33.50
C MET A 17 38.57 -6.66 32.70
N THR A 18 38.80 -6.86 31.43
CA THR A 18 38.96 -5.77 30.47
C THR A 18 37.59 -5.14 30.27
N ALA A 19 37.42 -3.92 30.77
CA ALA A 19 36.27 -3.07 30.42
C ALA A 19 36.35 -2.78 28.91
N HIS A 20 35.49 -3.44 28.14
CA HIS A 20 35.23 -3.03 26.77
C HIS A 20 34.32 -1.79 26.88
N ALA A 21 34.90 -0.66 26.50
CA ALA A 21 34.09 0.53 26.19
C ALA A 21 33.13 0.10 25.07
N HIS A 22 31.86 0.05 25.39
CA HIS A 22 30.80 -0.01 24.37
C HIS A 22 30.91 1.30 23.59
N GLY A 23 31.45 1.23 22.38
CA GLY A 23 31.20 2.24 21.38
C GLY A 23 29.69 2.33 21.23
N GLU A 24 29.17 3.54 21.41
CA GLU A 24 27.81 3.87 21.03
C GLU A 24 27.69 3.54 19.54
N HIS A 25 27.17 2.34 19.25
CA HIS A 25 26.52 2.11 17.98
C HIS A 25 25.27 2.98 18.04
N GLU A 26 25.32 4.15 17.44
CA GLU A 26 24.15 4.80 16.95
C GLU A 26 23.45 3.76 16.06
N HIS A 27 22.52 3.04 16.63
CA HIS A 27 21.47 2.41 15.87
C HIS A 27 20.70 3.60 15.30
N ASP A 28 21.10 3.98 14.10
CA ASP A 28 20.20 4.67 13.19
C ASP A 28 18.98 3.72 13.05
N HIS A 29 18.06 3.87 14.00
CA HIS A 29 16.69 3.46 13.82
C HIS A 29 16.19 4.36 12.70
N GLY A 30 16.50 4.00 11.49
CA GLY A 30 15.71 4.43 10.36
C GLY A 30 14.27 4.09 10.75
N HIS A 31 13.61 5.04 11.40
CA HIS A 31 12.17 5.07 11.49
C HIS A 31 11.75 4.96 10.03
N GLY A 32 11.36 3.75 9.63
CA GLY A 32 10.69 3.57 8.36
C GLY A 32 9.49 4.50 8.42
N THR A 33 9.67 5.69 7.87
CA THR A 33 8.56 6.57 7.56
C THR A 33 7.58 5.67 6.84
N LEU A 34 6.39 5.51 7.41
CA LEU A 34 5.29 4.79 6.79
C LEU A 34 5.22 5.32 5.37
N ALA A 35 5.76 4.53 4.46
CA ALA A 35 6.12 4.74 3.09
C ALA A 35 5.71 6.11 2.54
N ALA A 36 6.66 7.05 2.53
CA ALA A 36 6.52 8.22 1.66
C ALA A 36 6.04 7.68 0.31
N HIS A 37 4.84 8.10 -0.13
CA HIS A 37 4.29 7.63 -1.39
C HIS A 37 5.24 8.04 -2.52
N GLU A 38 5.43 7.16 -3.46
CA GLU A 38 6.28 7.39 -4.63
C GLU A 38 5.41 7.86 -5.79
N HIS A 39 5.70 9.03 -6.34
CA HIS A 39 5.00 9.50 -7.53
C HIS A 39 5.17 8.52 -8.70
N GLY A 40 4.10 8.27 -9.41
CA GLY A 40 4.05 7.26 -10.46
C GLY A 40 3.71 5.85 -9.96
N VAL A 41 3.70 5.62 -8.65
CA VAL A 41 3.38 4.31 -8.05
C VAL A 41 2.06 4.37 -7.30
N ALA A 42 1.21 3.37 -7.53
CA ALA A 42 -0.01 3.15 -6.78
C ALA A 42 -0.03 1.74 -6.17
N LYS A 43 -0.94 1.48 -5.25
CA LYS A 43 -1.19 0.17 -4.65
C LYS A 43 -2.62 -0.25 -4.97
N LEU A 44 -2.82 -1.53 -5.22
CA LEU A 44 -4.15 -2.13 -5.39
C LEU A 44 -4.23 -3.41 -4.56
N ASN A 45 -5.12 -3.42 -3.56
CA ASN A 45 -5.52 -4.63 -2.89
C ASN A 45 -6.76 -5.19 -3.59
N ALA A 46 -6.74 -6.47 -3.95
CA ALA A 46 -7.84 -7.16 -4.58
C ALA A 46 -8.13 -8.46 -3.80
N VAL A 47 -9.36 -8.63 -3.36
CA VAL A 47 -9.79 -9.82 -2.60
C VAL A 47 -11.02 -10.40 -3.25
N LEU A 48 -10.94 -11.68 -3.67
CA LEU A 48 -12.11 -12.45 -4.12
C LEU A 48 -12.46 -13.48 -3.06
N ASP A 49 -13.54 -13.23 -2.32
CA ASP A 49 -14.11 -14.14 -1.33
C ASP A 49 -15.54 -14.55 -1.71
N GLY A 50 -15.72 -15.84 -2.02
CA GLY A 50 -16.98 -16.33 -2.55
C GLY A 50 -17.37 -15.61 -3.84
N ASN A 51 -18.46 -14.88 -3.80
CA ASN A 51 -18.95 -14.08 -4.93
C ASN A 51 -18.65 -12.58 -4.81
N THR A 52 -17.97 -12.16 -3.76
CA THR A 52 -17.61 -10.76 -3.50
C THR A 52 -16.18 -10.48 -3.97
N LEU A 53 -16.04 -9.47 -4.82
CA LEU A 53 -14.75 -8.90 -5.19
C LEU A 53 -14.60 -7.54 -4.53
N GLU A 54 -13.59 -7.40 -3.69
CA GLU A 54 -13.19 -6.12 -3.11
C GLU A 54 -11.94 -5.59 -3.84
N LEU A 55 -11.95 -4.31 -4.19
CA LEU A 55 -10.83 -3.61 -4.79
C LEU A 55 -10.58 -2.32 -4.00
N GLU A 56 -9.36 -2.15 -3.52
CA GLU A 56 -8.91 -0.94 -2.83
C GLU A 56 -7.70 -0.37 -3.56
N LEU A 57 -7.91 0.76 -4.21
CA LEU A 57 -6.86 1.52 -4.89
C LEU A 57 -6.39 2.65 -3.97
N ASP A 58 -5.08 2.69 -3.73
CA ASP A 58 -4.40 3.74 -2.97
C ASP A 58 -3.34 4.39 -3.88
N SER A 59 -3.45 5.69 -4.09
CA SER A 59 -2.60 6.41 -5.03
C SER A 59 -2.32 7.84 -4.59
N PRO A 60 -1.07 8.32 -4.69
CA PRO A 60 -0.79 9.74 -4.62
C PRO A 60 -1.68 10.53 -5.58
N ALA A 61 -2.21 11.67 -5.12
CA ALA A 61 -3.06 12.52 -5.96
C ALA A 61 -2.33 13.01 -7.23
N MET A 62 -1.01 13.17 -7.15
CA MET A 62 -0.16 13.48 -8.29
C MET A 62 -0.38 12.53 -9.46
N ASN A 63 -0.59 11.25 -9.22
CA ASN A 63 -0.79 10.24 -10.25
C ASN A 63 -2.13 10.39 -10.98
N LEU A 64 -3.16 10.86 -10.28
CA LEU A 64 -4.54 10.90 -10.77
C LEU A 64 -4.96 12.30 -11.22
N VAL A 65 -4.72 13.33 -10.39
CA VAL A 65 -5.07 14.73 -10.69
C VAL A 65 -3.87 15.55 -11.18
N GLY A 66 -2.62 15.08 -10.94
CA GLY A 66 -1.38 15.72 -11.36
C GLY A 66 -0.91 16.85 -10.44
N PHE A 67 -1.43 16.92 -9.22
CA PHE A 67 -0.99 17.81 -8.15
C PHE A 67 -1.41 17.24 -6.78
N GLU A 68 -0.84 17.78 -5.69
CA GLU A 68 -1.12 17.35 -4.30
C GLU A 68 -1.57 18.50 -3.39
N HIS A 69 -1.49 19.74 -3.88
CA HIS A 69 -2.00 20.90 -3.14
C HIS A 69 -3.54 20.96 -3.17
N MET A 70 -4.12 21.65 -2.21
CA MET A 70 -5.57 21.88 -2.20
C MET A 70 -6.03 22.59 -3.48
N ALA A 71 -7.12 22.10 -4.09
CA ALA A 71 -7.69 22.65 -5.32
C ALA A 71 -8.28 24.03 -5.05
N SER A 72 -7.54 25.10 -5.35
CA SER A 72 -7.96 26.47 -5.14
C SER A 72 -8.52 27.14 -6.40
N SER A 73 -7.92 26.86 -7.56
CA SER A 73 -8.39 27.39 -8.83
C SER A 73 -9.60 26.62 -9.39
N ASP A 74 -10.38 27.27 -10.24
CA ASP A 74 -11.51 26.60 -10.92
C ASP A 74 -11.03 25.48 -11.84
N ALA A 75 -9.83 25.60 -12.41
CA ALA A 75 -9.20 24.56 -13.22
C ALA A 75 -8.85 23.33 -12.37
N ASP A 76 -8.28 23.51 -11.17
CA ASP A 76 -7.96 22.40 -10.26
C ASP A 76 -9.24 21.71 -9.79
N LYS A 77 -10.25 22.49 -9.39
CA LYS A 77 -11.56 21.95 -8.96
C LYS A 77 -12.21 21.13 -10.08
N ALA A 78 -12.18 21.62 -11.31
CA ALA A 78 -12.72 20.90 -12.46
C ALA A 78 -11.97 19.58 -12.69
N LYS A 79 -10.63 19.58 -12.50
CA LYS A 79 -9.80 18.39 -12.66
C LYS A 79 -10.07 17.35 -11.58
N VAL A 80 -10.19 17.78 -10.31
CA VAL A 80 -10.58 16.92 -9.18
C VAL A 80 -11.97 16.30 -9.43
N ALA A 81 -12.94 17.11 -9.86
CA ALA A 81 -14.28 16.62 -10.17
C ALA A 81 -14.28 15.58 -11.30
N ALA A 82 -13.49 15.81 -12.36
CA ALA A 82 -13.37 14.88 -13.48
C ALA A 82 -12.74 13.55 -13.06
N VAL A 83 -11.69 13.58 -12.23
CA VAL A 83 -11.05 12.37 -11.68
C VAL A 83 -12.02 11.62 -10.80
N ARG A 84 -12.72 12.30 -9.88
CA ARG A 84 -13.75 11.67 -9.03
C ARG A 84 -14.80 10.96 -9.88
N GLN A 85 -15.31 11.61 -10.93
CA GLN A 85 -16.31 11.02 -11.83
C GLN A 85 -15.76 9.77 -12.56
N GLN A 86 -14.46 9.72 -12.87
CA GLN A 86 -13.84 8.52 -13.46
C GLN A 86 -13.73 7.40 -12.43
N LEU A 87 -13.33 7.71 -11.20
CA LEU A 87 -13.24 6.74 -10.10
C LEU A 87 -14.61 6.16 -9.72
N GLU A 88 -15.69 6.91 -9.89
CA GLU A 88 -17.08 6.45 -9.69
C GLU A 88 -17.52 5.37 -10.72
N GLN A 89 -16.63 4.97 -11.64
CA GLN A 89 -16.93 3.99 -12.69
C GLN A 89 -15.95 2.80 -12.67
N PRO A 90 -15.95 1.97 -11.60
CA PRO A 90 -14.95 0.92 -11.42
C PRO A 90 -14.88 -0.08 -12.59
N LEU A 91 -16.01 -0.45 -13.19
CA LEU A 91 -16.02 -1.39 -14.33
C LEU A 91 -15.39 -0.81 -15.61
N LYS A 92 -15.19 0.52 -15.69
CA LYS A 92 -14.44 1.14 -16.78
C LYS A 92 -12.95 1.22 -16.50
N LEU A 93 -12.55 1.23 -15.21
CA LEU A 93 -11.15 1.30 -14.79
C LEU A 93 -10.54 -0.08 -14.62
N PHE A 94 -11.31 -1.01 -14.07
CA PHE A 94 -10.92 -2.39 -13.86
C PHE A 94 -11.66 -3.26 -14.86
N ALA A 95 -11.01 -3.64 -15.96
CA ALA A 95 -11.63 -4.51 -16.93
C ALA A 95 -11.63 -5.96 -16.40
N LEU A 96 -12.74 -6.33 -15.79
CA LEU A 96 -12.96 -7.68 -15.26
C LEU A 96 -13.42 -8.62 -16.37
N THR A 97 -13.17 -9.93 -16.20
CA THR A 97 -13.69 -10.94 -17.13
C THR A 97 -15.22 -10.84 -17.19
N ALA A 98 -15.77 -10.44 -18.33
CA ALA A 98 -17.19 -10.17 -18.48
C ALA A 98 -18.09 -11.37 -18.11
N ALA A 99 -17.61 -12.61 -18.34
CA ALA A 99 -18.32 -13.83 -18.01
C ALA A 99 -18.53 -14.04 -16.51
N ALA A 100 -17.78 -13.33 -15.65
CA ALA A 100 -17.95 -13.36 -14.19
C ALA A 100 -19.22 -12.61 -13.75
N GLY A 101 -19.74 -11.68 -14.55
CA GLY A 101 -20.96 -10.96 -14.28
C GLY A 101 -20.89 -10.12 -13.01
N CYS A 102 -19.77 -9.43 -12.78
CA CYS A 102 -19.58 -8.60 -11.60
C CYS A 102 -20.30 -7.26 -11.76
N THR A 103 -20.98 -6.81 -10.70
CA THR A 103 -21.68 -5.53 -10.61
C THR A 103 -21.23 -4.80 -9.34
N PRO A 104 -21.01 -3.47 -9.40
CA PRO A 104 -20.71 -2.69 -8.20
C PRO A 104 -21.90 -2.64 -7.24
N ASP A 105 -21.65 -2.91 -5.96
CA ASP A 105 -22.64 -2.80 -4.88
C ASP A 105 -22.38 -1.57 -4.01
N GLN A 106 -21.11 -1.34 -3.67
CA GLN A 106 -20.69 -0.22 -2.83
C GLN A 106 -19.41 0.39 -3.39
N GLN A 107 -19.28 1.68 -3.18
CA GLN A 107 -18.06 2.42 -3.46
C GLN A 107 -17.85 3.53 -2.45
N GLU A 108 -16.61 3.73 -2.06
CA GLU A 108 -16.18 4.81 -1.20
C GLU A 108 -14.93 5.45 -1.79
N LEU A 109 -14.99 6.78 -1.96
CA LEU A 109 -13.86 7.57 -2.47
C LEU A 109 -13.47 8.57 -1.40
N GLN A 110 -12.24 8.50 -0.93
CA GLN A 110 -11.71 9.36 0.11
C GLN A 110 -10.48 10.12 -0.37
N SER A 111 -10.44 11.43 -0.11
CA SER A 111 -9.28 12.28 -0.31
C SER A 111 -9.53 13.65 0.32
N PRO A 112 -8.51 14.32 0.89
CA PRO A 112 -8.64 15.73 1.25
C PRO A 112 -9.07 16.60 0.08
N LEU A 113 -8.75 16.23 -1.16
CA LEU A 113 -9.18 16.95 -2.37
C LEU A 113 -10.67 16.83 -2.65
N PHE A 114 -11.35 15.84 -2.10
CA PHE A 114 -12.79 15.65 -2.21
C PHE A 114 -13.57 16.37 -1.10
N GLY A 115 -12.88 17.04 -0.19
CA GLY A 115 -13.44 17.72 0.96
C GLY A 115 -13.53 16.85 2.22
N ASP A 116 -12.93 15.66 2.18
CA ASP A 116 -12.85 14.79 3.35
C ASP A 116 -11.78 15.30 4.33
N ALA A 117 -11.95 15.01 5.62
CA ALA A 117 -10.90 15.27 6.58
C ALA A 117 -9.66 14.42 6.21
N ALA A 118 -8.48 15.05 6.19
CA ALA A 118 -7.25 14.30 6.05
C ALA A 118 -7.21 13.21 7.14
N LYS A 119 -6.92 11.95 6.76
CA LYS A 119 -6.64 10.92 7.77
C LYS A 119 -5.46 11.45 8.59
N ALA A 120 -5.64 11.63 9.89
CA ALA A 120 -4.55 11.94 10.79
C ALA A 120 -3.67 10.68 10.79
N ASP A 121 -2.51 10.76 10.18
CA ASP A 121 -1.45 9.80 10.45
C ASP A 121 -1.09 10.00 11.93
N ASP A 122 -1.22 8.96 12.74
CA ASP A 122 -1.01 8.98 14.19
C ASP A 122 0.43 9.34 14.62
N ASP A 123 1.33 9.59 13.65
CA ASP A 123 2.74 9.91 13.83
C ASP A 123 3.14 11.28 13.25
N ALA A 124 2.24 12.28 13.25
CA ALA A 124 2.62 13.63 12.85
C ALA A 124 3.57 14.26 13.88
N ASP A 125 4.86 13.99 13.76
CA ASP A 125 5.91 14.81 14.37
C ASP A 125 5.76 16.25 13.91
N GLU A 126 5.59 17.18 14.85
CA GLU A 126 5.30 18.62 14.64
C GLU A 126 6.36 19.40 13.83
N HIS A 127 7.28 18.75 13.15
CA HIS A 127 8.44 19.43 12.54
C HIS A 127 8.42 19.58 11.01
N GLU A 128 7.45 19.03 10.28
CA GLU A 128 7.32 19.29 8.84
C GLU A 128 6.05 20.10 8.49
N LYS A 129 6.07 21.38 8.84
CA LYS A 129 5.15 22.35 8.27
C LYS A 129 5.53 22.62 6.80
N GLY A 130 4.97 21.85 5.85
CA GLY A 130 5.21 22.22 4.46
C GLY A 130 4.62 21.36 3.36
N HIS A 131 4.44 20.08 3.54
CA HIS A 131 3.95 19.21 2.47
C HIS A 131 2.75 18.42 2.94
N VAL A 132 1.55 18.94 2.70
CA VAL A 132 0.32 18.15 2.80
C VAL A 132 0.31 17.25 1.57
N HIS A 133 0.75 16.02 1.75
CA HIS A 133 0.58 14.99 0.73
C HIS A 133 -0.89 14.59 0.69
N SER A 134 -1.49 14.65 -0.50
CA SER A 134 -2.87 14.22 -0.68
C SER A 134 -2.87 12.90 -1.42
N ASP A 135 -3.39 11.87 -0.76
CA ASP A 135 -3.67 10.60 -1.38
C ASP A 135 -5.14 10.49 -1.77
N ILE A 136 -5.41 9.66 -2.74
CA ILE A 136 -6.76 9.29 -3.16
C ILE A 136 -6.92 7.80 -2.91
N ASN A 137 -7.87 7.46 -2.05
CA ASN A 137 -8.28 6.11 -1.75
C ASN A 137 -9.63 5.84 -2.41
N ALA A 138 -9.72 4.71 -3.13
CA ALA A 138 -10.96 4.28 -3.76
C ALA A 138 -11.23 2.83 -3.41
N HIS A 139 -12.27 2.59 -2.63
CA HIS A 139 -12.72 1.26 -2.24
C HIS A 139 -13.98 0.89 -3.00
N TYR A 140 -14.01 -0.33 -3.55
CA TYR A 140 -15.13 -0.88 -4.29
C TYR A 140 -15.46 -2.27 -3.81
N GLN A 141 -16.74 -2.54 -3.63
CA GLN A 141 -17.27 -3.87 -3.42
C GLN A 141 -18.15 -4.23 -4.62
N LEU A 142 -17.88 -5.38 -5.22
CA LEU A 142 -18.63 -5.89 -6.37
C LEU A 142 -19.15 -7.30 -6.07
N THR A 143 -20.36 -7.62 -6.51
CA THR A 143 -20.90 -8.97 -6.51
C THR A 143 -20.77 -9.58 -7.90
N CYS A 144 -20.16 -10.76 -7.98
CA CYS A 144 -19.98 -11.53 -9.22
C CYS A 144 -20.95 -12.71 -9.25
N THR A 145 -21.74 -12.83 -10.31
CA THR A 145 -22.71 -13.94 -10.44
C THR A 145 -22.06 -15.27 -10.80
N ALA A 146 -20.87 -15.25 -11.37
CA ALA A 146 -20.07 -16.43 -11.72
C ALA A 146 -18.58 -16.17 -11.39
N PRO A 147 -18.22 -16.08 -10.08
CA PRO A 147 -16.88 -15.70 -9.65
C PRO A 147 -15.79 -16.66 -10.14
N GLU A 148 -16.12 -17.94 -10.38
CA GLU A 148 -15.21 -18.92 -10.95
C GLU A 148 -14.77 -18.59 -12.39
N LYS A 149 -15.46 -17.68 -13.05
CA LYS A 149 -15.12 -17.16 -14.38
C LYS A 149 -14.30 -15.87 -14.33
N LEU A 150 -14.08 -15.31 -13.15
CA LEU A 150 -13.20 -14.17 -12.97
C LEU A 150 -11.74 -14.64 -13.01
N THR A 151 -11.17 -14.69 -14.20
CA THR A 151 -9.83 -15.23 -14.41
C THR A 151 -8.73 -14.16 -14.39
N GLN A 152 -9.12 -12.89 -14.56
CA GLN A 152 -8.16 -11.77 -14.62
C GLN A 152 -8.80 -10.42 -14.28
N ILE A 153 -7.96 -9.50 -13.85
CA ILE A 153 -8.23 -8.08 -13.74
C ILE A 153 -7.27 -7.38 -14.70
N ASP A 154 -7.79 -6.65 -15.68
CA ASP A 154 -6.98 -5.85 -16.61
C ASP A 154 -7.00 -4.39 -16.18
N LEU A 155 -5.83 -3.86 -15.82
CA LEU A 155 -5.60 -2.48 -15.37
C LEU A 155 -5.23 -1.53 -16.52
N SER A 156 -5.23 -2.00 -17.78
CA SER A 156 -4.92 -1.16 -18.95
C SER A 156 -5.82 0.08 -19.03
N PRO A 157 -7.14 0.00 -18.76
CA PRO A 157 -7.98 1.19 -18.78
C PRO A 157 -7.62 2.19 -17.69
N LEU A 158 -7.21 1.74 -16.50
CA LEU A 158 -6.77 2.60 -15.41
C LEU A 158 -5.48 3.35 -15.79
N PHE A 159 -4.47 2.66 -16.30
CA PHE A 159 -3.24 3.29 -16.81
C PHE A 159 -3.52 4.29 -17.93
N LYS A 160 -4.50 4.00 -18.79
CA LYS A 160 -4.90 4.91 -19.86
C LYS A 160 -5.62 6.15 -19.35
N ALA A 161 -6.48 5.99 -18.32
CA ALA A 161 -7.19 7.09 -17.69
C ALA A 161 -6.23 8.01 -16.91
N PHE A 162 -5.22 7.42 -16.27
CA PHE A 162 -4.27 8.10 -15.40
C PHE A 162 -2.81 7.84 -15.84
N PRO A 163 -2.35 8.50 -16.92
CA PRO A 163 -1.06 8.20 -17.52
C PRO A 163 0.16 8.58 -16.67
N ALA A 164 -0.03 9.37 -15.60
CA ALA A 164 1.01 9.64 -14.62
C ALA A 164 1.25 8.43 -13.69
N THR A 165 0.31 7.49 -13.59
CA THR A 165 0.52 6.20 -12.92
C THR A 165 1.37 5.31 -13.81
N GLN A 166 2.59 5.01 -13.39
CA GLN A 166 3.56 4.21 -14.16
C GLN A 166 3.64 2.77 -13.68
N LYS A 167 3.26 2.53 -12.41
CA LYS A 167 3.33 1.24 -11.75
C LYS A 167 2.18 1.09 -10.76
N ILE A 168 1.63 -0.12 -10.66
CA ILE A 168 0.70 -0.50 -9.59
C ILE A 168 1.21 -1.78 -8.95
N ASN A 169 1.46 -1.72 -7.63
CA ASN A 169 1.77 -2.87 -6.81
C ASN A 169 0.45 -3.53 -6.39
N VAL A 170 0.16 -4.69 -6.95
CA VAL A 170 -1.09 -5.42 -6.68
C VAL A 170 -0.86 -6.49 -5.64
N GLN A 171 -1.67 -6.49 -4.58
CA GLN A 171 -1.83 -7.60 -3.65
C GLN A 171 -3.15 -8.29 -3.96
N LEU A 172 -3.10 -9.54 -4.37
CA LEU A 172 -4.27 -10.32 -4.72
C LEU A 172 -4.44 -11.48 -3.74
N ILE A 173 -5.65 -11.60 -3.17
CA ILE A 173 -6.11 -12.77 -2.40
C ILE A 173 -7.31 -13.36 -3.15
N GLY A 174 -7.24 -14.65 -3.45
CA GLY A 174 -8.29 -15.34 -4.17
C GLY A 174 -8.28 -16.85 -3.92
N PRO A 175 -9.08 -17.61 -4.64
CA PRO A 175 -9.19 -19.06 -4.43
C PRO A 175 -7.88 -19.83 -4.59
N SER A 176 -6.93 -19.29 -5.38
CA SER A 176 -5.59 -19.87 -5.57
C SER A 176 -4.57 -19.43 -4.52
N GLY A 177 -4.98 -18.64 -3.51
CA GLY A 177 -4.13 -18.12 -2.44
C GLY A 177 -3.79 -16.64 -2.61
N GLN A 178 -2.69 -16.22 -1.99
CA GLN A 178 -2.22 -14.83 -2.01
C GLN A 178 -1.01 -14.68 -2.94
N LYS A 179 -0.97 -13.58 -3.68
CA LYS A 179 0.18 -13.20 -4.49
C LYS A 179 0.35 -11.69 -4.61
N GLY A 180 1.61 -11.24 -4.72
CA GLY A 180 1.96 -9.88 -5.09
C GLY A 180 2.38 -9.83 -6.57
N VAL A 181 1.90 -8.82 -7.29
CA VAL A 181 2.22 -8.60 -8.71
C VAL A 181 2.52 -7.14 -8.93
N GLU A 182 3.66 -6.84 -9.55
CA GLU A 182 3.95 -5.50 -10.07
C GLU A 182 3.43 -5.38 -11.50
N THR A 183 2.60 -4.37 -11.75
CA THR A 183 2.02 -4.07 -13.05
C THR A 183 2.51 -2.73 -13.59
N ALA A 184 2.50 -2.59 -14.90
CA ALA A 184 2.89 -1.38 -15.63
C ALA A 184 2.02 -1.27 -16.89
N PRO A 185 1.99 -0.13 -17.61
CA PRO A 185 1.18 0.05 -18.82
C PRO A 185 1.38 -1.05 -19.89
N THR A 186 2.60 -1.61 -19.96
CA THR A 186 2.94 -2.70 -20.90
C THR A 186 2.67 -4.10 -20.34
N LYS A 187 2.35 -4.20 -19.05
CA LYS A 187 2.08 -5.46 -18.34
C LYS A 187 0.97 -5.20 -17.30
N ALA A 188 -0.23 -4.94 -17.79
CA ALA A 188 -1.34 -4.46 -16.96
C ALA A 188 -2.32 -5.56 -16.49
N VAL A 189 -2.18 -6.80 -16.97
CA VAL A 189 -3.10 -7.89 -16.66
C VAL A 189 -2.62 -8.68 -15.44
N VAL A 190 -3.49 -8.82 -14.46
CA VAL A 190 -3.32 -9.67 -13.27
C VAL A 190 -4.25 -10.87 -13.39
N THR A 191 -3.70 -12.09 -13.43
CA THR A 191 -4.50 -13.33 -13.41
C THR A 191 -4.89 -13.70 -11.98
N LEU A 192 -6.08 -14.23 -11.75
CA LEU A 192 -6.53 -14.71 -10.44
C LEU A 192 -6.09 -16.15 -10.18
#